data_020746afbbdf8d1c9f14760cf63648d0
#
_entry.id   020746afbbdf8d1c9f14760cf63648d0
#
_cell.length_a   1.000
_cell.length_b   1.000
_cell.length_c   1.000
_cell.angle_alpha   90.00
_cell.angle_beta   90.00
_cell.angle_gamma   90.00
#
_symmetry.space_group_name_H-M   'P 1'
#
loop_
_entity.id
_entity.type
_entity.pdbx_description
1 polymer ?
#
loop_
_entity_poly.entity_id
_entity_poly.type
_entity_poly.pdbx_seq_one_letter_code
_entity_poly.pdbx_strand_id
1 'polypeptide(L)' 'MSRNTPEVPESESQLDKLKWEVAEELQLDDDIEDKGFANMTTREVGQIGGNMVKKMINFAEKEMADQGSEIMND' A
#
# COMPACT_ATOMS: atom_id res chain seq x y z
N MET A 1 19.28 12.19 13.46
CA MET A 1 19.16 11.84 13.13
C MET A 1 18.32 11.30 12.97
N SER A 2 17.82 11.38 13.00
CA SER A 2 17.07 10.83 12.94
C SER A 2 17.00 9.92 12.18
N ARG A 3 16.84 9.49 12.17
CA ARG A 3 16.86 8.68 11.52
C ARG A 3 15.77 8.33 10.96
N ASN A 4 15.57 8.13 9.98
CA ASN A 4 14.44 7.74 9.29
C ASN A 4 14.42 6.29 9.04
N THR A 5 15.15 5.59 9.80
CA THR A 5 15.18 4.15 9.69
C THR A 5 13.89 3.61 10.28
N PRO A 6 13.14 2.83 9.54
CA PRO A 6 11.90 2.27 10.08
C PRO A 6 12.19 1.26 11.16
N GLU A 7 11.30 1.21 12.11
CA GLU A 7 11.44 0.24 13.19
C GLU A 7 11.08 -1.15 12.72
N VAL A 8 10.31 -1.25 11.64
CA VAL A 8 9.88 -2.53 11.11
C VAL A 8 10.21 -2.57 9.63
N PRO A 9 11.47 -2.91 9.30
CA PRO A 9 11.89 -2.88 7.90
C PRO A 9 11.05 -3.78 7.00
N GLU A 10 10.55 -4.89 7.52
CA GLU A 10 9.74 -5.79 6.71
C GLU A 10 8.43 -5.14 6.32
N SER A 11 7.81 -4.41 7.24
CA SER A 11 6.58 -3.72 6.93
C SER A 11 6.81 -2.66 5.87
N GLU A 12 7.90 -1.92 6.00
CA GLU A 12 8.19 -0.89 5.02
C GLU A 12 8.41 -1.51 3.65
N SER A 13 9.11 -2.64 3.60
CA SER A 13 9.34 -3.31 2.34
C SER A 13 8.04 -3.75 1.69
N GLN A 14 7.11 -4.26 2.48
CA GLN A 14 5.83 -4.69 1.96
C GLN A 14 4.99 -3.52 1.49
N LEU A 15 5.01 -2.42 2.21
CA LEU A 15 4.30 -1.24 1.79
C LEU A 15 4.87 -0.68 0.50
N ASP A 16 6.19 -0.74 0.36
CA ASP A 16 6.81 -0.29 -0.86
C ASP A 16 6.41 -1.16 -2.04
N LYS A 17 6.36 -2.45 -1.85
CA LYS A 17 5.91 -3.35 -2.90
C LYS A 17 4.46 -3.06 -3.27
N LEU A 18 3.62 -2.83 -2.29
CA LEU A 18 2.23 -2.53 -2.54
C LEU A 18 2.10 -1.23 -3.33
N LYS A 19 2.90 -0.25 -2.98
CA LYS A 19 2.89 1.02 -3.69
C LYS A 19 3.19 0.82 -5.17
N TRP A 20 4.23 0.05 -5.48
CA TRP A 20 4.59 -0.19 -6.87
C TRP A 20 3.56 -1.02 -7.60
N GLU A 21 2.97 -1.99 -6.90
CA GLU A 21 1.92 -2.80 -7.49
C GLU A 21 0.73 -1.95 -7.88
N VAL A 22 0.32 -1.05 -6.98
CA VAL A 22 -0.79 -0.16 -7.27
C VAL A 22 -0.42 0.81 -8.39
N ALA A 23 0.81 1.31 -8.36
CA ALA A 23 1.24 2.22 -9.40
C ALA A 23 1.17 1.56 -10.77
N GLU A 24 1.58 0.30 -10.86
CA GLU A 24 1.48 -0.42 -12.11
C GLU A 24 0.04 -0.56 -12.58
N GLU A 25 -0.84 -0.88 -11.65
CA GLU A 25 -2.25 -1.04 -11.99
C GLU A 25 -2.85 0.25 -12.51
N LEU A 26 -2.40 1.37 -11.98
CA LEU A 26 -2.86 2.68 -12.40
C LEU A 26 -2.06 3.23 -13.58
N GLN A 27 -1.06 2.48 -14.03
CA GLN A 27 -0.17 2.89 -15.11
C GLN A 27 0.57 4.18 -14.76
N LEU A 28 0.96 4.31 -13.51
CA LEU A 28 1.73 5.44 -13.03
C LEU A 28 3.15 5.07 -12.68
N ASP A 29 3.53 3.81 -12.86
CA ASP A 29 4.86 3.37 -12.49
C ASP A 29 5.93 4.06 -13.32
N ASP A 30 5.67 4.27 -14.61
CA ASP A 30 6.64 4.98 -15.45
C ASP A 30 6.81 6.42 -15.00
N ASP A 31 5.73 7.06 -14.59
CA ASP A 31 5.81 8.42 -14.10
C ASP A 31 6.65 8.50 -12.84
N ILE A 32 6.50 7.53 -11.95
CA ILE A 32 7.28 7.52 -10.73
C ILE A 32 8.76 7.35 -11.05
N GLU A 33 9.08 6.45 -11.98
CA GLU A 33 10.47 6.21 -12.34
C GLU A 33 11.07 7.42 -13.04
N ASP A 34 10.25 8.13 -13.81
CA ASP A 34 10.76 9.23 -14.61
C ASP A 34 11.01 10.48 -13.77
N LYS A 35 10.06 10.85 -12.94
CA LYS A 35 10.17 12.12 -12.22
C LYS A 35 10.27 11.97 -10.71
N GLY A 36 10.18 10.75 -10.19
CA GLY A 36 10.27 10.52 -8.76
C GLY A 36 8.95 10.75 -8.07
N PHE A 37 8.75 10.00 -6.99
CA PHE A 37 7.49 10.07 -6.24
C PHE A 37 7.23 11.47 -5.70
N ALA A 38 8.29 12.14 -5.28
CA ALA A 38 8.14 13.46 -4.68
C ALA A 38 7.64 14.50 -5.67
N ASN A 39 7.78 14.22 -6.95
CA ASN A 39 7.35 15.17 -7.99
C ASN A 39 6.04 14.77 -8.64
N MET A 40 5.36 13.78 -8.09
CA MET A 40 4.04 13.41 -8.55
C MET A 40 3.02 14.44 -8.10
N THR A 41 1.94 14.56 -8.85
CA THR A 41 0.88 15.48 -8.44
C THR A 41 0.15 14.92 -7.22
N THR A 42 -0.51 15.81 -6.50
CA THR A 42 -1.32 15.41 -5.37
C THR A 42 -2.38 14.41 -5.79
N ARG A 43 -2.94 14.61 -6.98
CA ARG A 43 -3.96 13.70 -7.48
C ARG A 43 -3.40 12.30 -7.70
N GLU A 44 -2.22 12.24 -8.32
CA GLU A 44 -1.59 10.95 -8.57
C GLU A 44 -1.26 10.23 -7.27
N VAL A 45 -0.67 10.97 -6.33
CA VAL A 45 -0.34 10.38 -5.04
C VAL A 45 -1.60 9.92 -4.33
N GLY A 46 -2.66 10.72 -4.42
CA GLY A 46 -3.92 10.35 -3.81
C GLY A 46 -4.52 9.10 -4.40
N GLN A 47 -4.40 8.95 -5.71
CA GLN A 47 -4.91 7.73 -6.36
C GLN A 47 -4.14 6.50 -5.90
N ILE A 48 -2.83 6.62 -5.80
CA ILE A 48 -2.02 5.49 -5.34
C ILE A 48 -2.37 5.18 -3.89
N GLY A 49 -2.40 6.20 -3.04
CA GLY A 49 -2.70 5.98 -1.64
C GLY A 49 -4.08 5.42 -1.40
N GLY A 50 -5.07 5.95 -2.12
CA GLY A 50 -6.43 5.47 -1.98
C GLY A 50 -6.57 4.02 -2.38
N ASN A 51 -5.90 3.64 -3.46
CA ASN A 51 -5.98 2.26 -3.91
C ASN A 51 -5.19 1.32 -3.01
N MET A 52 -4.11 1.81 -2.43
CA MET A 52 -3.39 1.01 -1.45
C MET A 52 -4.28 0.71 -0.25
N VAL A 53 -4.97 1.73 0.24
CA VAL A 53 -5.88 1.53 1.37
C VAL A 53 -6.97 0.53 1.00
N LYS A 54 -7.51 0.66 -0.19
CA LYS A 54 -8.56 -0.25 -0.64
C LYS A 54 -8.05 -1.69 -0.66
N LYS A 55 -6.85 -1.90 -1.17
CA LYS A 55 -6.30 -3.25 -1.21
C LYS A 55 -6.05 -3.79 0.20
N MET A 56 -5.59 -2.93 1.10
CA MET A 56 -5.36 -3.36 2.47
C MET A 56 -6.68 -3.72 3.17
N ILE A 57 -7.71 -2.94 2.91
CA ILE A 57 -9.02 -3.25 3.48
C ILE A 57 -9.55 -4.56 2.93
N ASN A 58 -9.43 -4.76 1.62
CA ASN A 58 -9.89 -6.00 1.02
C ASN A 58 -9.14 -7.21 1.59
N PHE A 59 -7.84 -7.05 1.78
CA PHE A 59 -7.05 -8.12 2.36
C PHE A 59 -7.50 -8.39 3.79
N ALA A 60 -7.70 -7.34 4.58
CA ALA A 60 -8.12 -7.50 5.96
C ALA A 60 -9.47 -8.17 6.05
N GLU A 61 -10.41 -7.76 5.18
CA GLU A 61 -11.73 -8.37 5.17
C GLU A 61 -11.66 -9.85 4.84
N LYS A 62 -10.82 -10.18 3.89
CA LYS A 62 -10.66 -11.57 3.50
C LYS A 62 -10.07 -12.38 4.64
N GLU A 63 -9.07 -11.84 5.32
CA GLU A 63 -8.50 -12.51 6.46
C GLU A 63 -9.51 -12.68 7.57
N MET A 64 -10.28 -11.65 7.81
CA MET A 64 -11.31 -11.73 8.84
C MET A 64 -12.38 -12.74 8.48
N ALA A 65 -12.74 -12.83 7.22
CA ALA A 65 -13.71 -13.80 6.78
C ALA A 65 -13.20 -15.22 6.97
N ASP A 66 -11.91 -15.43 6.65
CA ASP A 66 -11.31 -16.75 6.83
C ASP A 66 -11.29 -17.18 8.28
N GLN A 67 -11.12 -16.24 9.18
CA GLN A 67 -11.07 -16.51 10.61
C GLN A 67 -12.39 -16.27 11.29
N GLY A 68 -13.35 -15.72 10.56
CA GLY A 68 -14.57 -15.25 11.16
C GLY A 68 -15.38 -16.33 11.85
N SER A 69 -15.40 -17.52 11.24
CA SER A 69 -16.19 -18.59 11.83
C SER A 69 -15.63 -18.99 13.19
N GLU A 70 -14.31 -18.91 13.35
CA GLU A 70 -13.74 -19.21 14.64
C GLU A 70 -13.99 -18.11 15.65
N ILE A 71 -13.90 -16.87 15.20
CA ILE A 71 -14.06 -15.73 16.09
C ILE A 71 -15.53 -15.55 16.47
N MET A 72 -16.41 -15.74 15.50
CA MET A 72 -17.81 -15.43 15.68
C MET A 72 -18.62 -16.60 16.18
N ASN A 73 -17.98 -17.70 16.37
CA ASN A 73 -18.65 -18.91 16.77
C ASN A 73 -18.71 -19.11 18.25
N ASP A 74 -18.62 -18.11 18.97
CA ASP A 74 -18.66 -18.28 20.43
C ASP A 74 -19.99 -18.65 20.93
#